data_831545ed601382799bcf3f001c710685
#
_entry.id   831545ed601382799bcf3f001c710685
#
_cell.length_a   1.000
_cell.length_b   1.000
_cell.length_c   1.000
_cell.angle_alpha   90.00
_cell.angle_beta   90.00
_cell.angle_gamma   90.00
#
_symmetry.space_group_name_H-M   'P 1'
#
loop_
_entity.id
_entity.type
_entity.pdbx_description
1 polymer ?
#
loop_
_entity_poly.entity_id
_entity_poly.type
_entity_poly.pdbx_seq_one_letter_code
_entity_poly.pdbx_strand_id
1 'polypeptide(L)'
;MDTPESIREQYLAYVLQYLSNIDIEYLAFLEEIAETTNWQNPQTSTDWNNLAVMQLISAEKTDDPAIREQLVNEAFQSLRKGFEIDQNSYCLAHCILLHGLLGNTSIANTLVVNFLTDPYLIQNEHPSHALVFLPQKLVNPYEANLFFNANNQNLKPQLIIALGLRESQMVFYDNYGFHHLRLSQLLCNDNPTTLLRLGIRNLMENDLAGLAYLLQAWRLSPDNPSIIHALYLGYSQYIEHQTDYREYFLNIARQKSSAEYVWSEVAEDTPYTYITYEGDIQLAVEPSFRSITTSVLLAQGDWFEYEMEFWRDRIKEGMVVIDIGANAGVYTFSAAKRAGDSGLVIAVEPFPLCIDLLNATCKINKFNNVVVCRSAISNLVGKLKFSVGGSSETNKVIVDHESLNQLDTVEIDSITLDSLVDRYKLSKIDFLKIDAEGHELQVLQGATKVIIEYKPTIVYENCDGTHNRNLPVAEYLRNMGYKLFYYQPFLKKLNPINSDDDLANKLNIIALPS
;
A
#
# COMPACT_ATOMS: atom_id res chain seq x y z
N MET A 1 1.71 34.89 -10.61
CA MET A 1 1.04 33.98 -11.55
C MET A 1 2.08 33.56 -12.56
N ASP A 2 2.20 32.27 -12.80
CA ASP A 2 3.20 31.72 -13.67
C ASP A 2 2.93 32.10 -15.12
N THR A 3 4.00 32.32 -15.89
CA THR A 3 3.89 32.55 -17.33
C THR A 3 3.59 31.23 -18.05
N PRO A 4 3.03 31.22 -19.27
CA PRO A 4 2.86 29.98 -20.05
C PRO A 4 4.14 29.17 -20.18
N GLU A 5 5.29 29.82 -20.34
CA GLU A 5 6.61 29.19 -20.39
C GLU A 5 6.96 28.50 -19.07
N SER A 6 6.74 29.16 -17.93
CA SER A 6 6.94 28.57 -16.58
C SER A 6 6.05 27.35 -16.34
N ILE A 7 4.80 27.39 -16.79
CA ILE A 7 3.85 26.26 -16.67
C ILE A 7 4.30 25.08 -17.53
N ARG A 8 4.73 25.34 -18.78
CA ARG A 8 5.29 24.31 -19.67
C ARG A 8 6.49 23.63 -19.02
N GLU A 9 7.42 24.42 -18.47
CA GLU A 9 8.61 23.87 -17.80
C GLU A 9 8.24 23.04 -16.57
N GLN A 10 7.28 23.47 -15.79
CA GLN A 10 6.80 22.73 -14.60
C GLN A 10 6.16 21.40 -14.99
N TYR A 11 5.31 21.38 -16.02
CA TYR A 11 4.69 20.15 -16.49
C TYR A 11 5.69 19.24 -17.17
N LEU A 12 6.62 19.76 -17.97
CA LEU A 12 7.71 19.00 -18.56
C LEU A 12 8.60 18.34 -17.50
N ALA A 13 8.97 19.08 -16.46
CA ALA A 13 9.73 18.53 -15.34
C ALA A 13 8.94 17.44 -14.59
N TYR A 14 7.62 17.55 -14.53
CA TYR A 14 6.76 16.53 -13.96
C TYR A 14 6.75 15.25 -14.85
N VAL A 15 6.60 15.36 -16.16
CA VAL A 15 6.62 14.20 -17.08
C VAL A 15 7.98 13.50 -17.09
N LEU A 16 9.08 14.25 -17.00
CA LEU A 16 10.46 13.72 -16.95
C LEU A 16 10.76 12.90 -15.69
N GLN A 17 9.90 12.93 -14.68
CA GLN A 17 10.01 12.03 -13.51
C GLN A 17 9.62 10.59 -13.87
N TYR A 18 8.81 10.41 -14.91
CA TYR A 18 8.32 9.09 -15.37
C TYR A 18 9.05 8.58 -16.61
N LEU A 19 9.48 9.47 -17.48
CA LEU A 19 10.09 9.14 -18.76
C LEU A 19 11.51 9.70 -18.84
N SER A 20 12.45 8.85 -19.22
CA SER A 20 13.84 9.27 -19.48
C SER A 20 14.00 10.09 -20.76
N ASN A 21 13.10 9.91 -21.73
CA ASN A 21 13.09 10.62 -23.00
C ASN A 21 11.65 10.99 -23.40
N ILE A 22 11.48 12.19 -23.92
CA ILE A 22 10.20 12.69 -24.45
C ILE A 22 10.40 12.93 -25.95
N ASP A 23 9.47 12.49 -26.78
CA ASP A 23 9.53 12.70 -28.21
C ASP A 23 9.23 14.16 -28.59
N ILE A 24 9.64 14.53 -29.80
CA ILE A 24 9.48 15.91 -30.32
C ILE A 24 8.01 16.26 -30.52
N GLU A 25 7.18 15.28 -30.86
CA GLU A 25 5.73 15.48 -31.06
C GLU A 25 5.06 15.84 -29.73
N TYR A 26 5.44 15.18 -28.64
CA TYR A 26 4.92 15.50 -27.32
C TYR A 26 5.40 16.87 -26.81
N LEU A 27 6.64 17.28 -27.11
CA LEU A 27 7.13 18.62 -26.79
C LEU A 27 6.34 19.70 -27.52
N ALA A 28 6.06 19.53 -28.81
CA ALA A 28 5.23 20.45 -29.61
C ALA A 28 3.79 20.52 -29.04
N PHE A 29 3.24 19.38 -28.65
CA PHE A 29 1.94 19.29 -27.96
C PHE A 29 1.92 20.10 -26.65
N LEU A 30 2.98 20.05 -25.84
CA LEU A 30 3.07 20.82 -24.60
C LEU A 30 3.19 22.34 -24.87
N GLU A 31 3.90 22.74 -25.91
CA GLU A 31 3.97 24.14 -26.35
C GLU A 31 2.57 24.66 -26.69
N GLU A 32 1.85 23.95 -27.52
CA GLU A 32 0.50 24.31 -27.94
C GLU A 32 -0.45 24.43 -26.74
N ILE A 33 -0.44 23.49 -25.79
CA ILE A 33 -1.25 23.55 -24.58
C ILE A 33 -0.90 24.79 -23.73
N ALA A 34 0.38 25.06 -23.53
CA ALA A 34 0.81 26.18 -22.72
C ALA A 34 0.33 27.55 -23.27
N GLU A 35 0.30 27.67 -24.60
CA GLU A 35 -0.12 28.88 -25.31
C GLU A 35 -1.63 29.00 -25.43
N THR A 36 -2.35 27.89 -25.63
CA THR A 36 -3.81 27.90 -25.92
C THR A 36 -4.66 27.90 -24.67
N THR A 37 -4.17 27.33 -23.54
CA THR A 37 -4.93 27.28 -22.27
C THR A 37 -5.04 28.66 -21.64
N ASN A 38 -6.26 29.08 -21.31
CA ASN A 38 -6.49 30.32 -20.57
C ASN A 38 -6.35 30.10 -19.05
N TRP A 39 -5.12 30.13 -18.57
CA TRP A 39 -4.74 29.82 -17.18
C TRP A 39 -5.33 30.77 -16.14
N GLN A 40 -5.51 32.06 -16.49
CA GLN A 40 -5.97 33.08 -15.56
C GLN A 40 -7.49 33.18 -15.48
N ASN A 41 -8.18 32.88 -16.58
CA ASN A 41 -9.62 32.95 -16.68
C ASN A 41 -10.16 31.82 -17.56
N PRO A 42 -10.14 30.56 -17.07
CA PRO A 42 -10.57 29.39 -17.82
C PRO A 42 -11.97 29.55 -18.41
N GLN A 43 -12.13 29.29 -19.69
CA GLN A 43 -13.40 29.44 -20.41
C GLN A 43 -13.91 28.10 -20.96
N THR A 44 -13.01 27.18 -21.27
CA THR A 44 -13.35 25.86 -21.81
C THR A 44 -13.19 24.78 -20.75
N SER A 45 -13.81 23.64 -20.95
CA SER A 45 -13.65 22.46 -20.07
C SER A 45 -12.20 21.99 -20.03
N THR A 46 -11.47 22.12 -21.15
CA THR A 46 -10.04 21.78 -21.25
C THR A 46 -9.18 22.74 -20.42
N ASP A 47 -9.46 24.05 -20.43
CA ASP A 47 -8.77 25.01 -19.58
C ASP A 47 -8.90 24.63 -18.10
N TRP A 48 -10.14 24.28 -17.68
CA TRP A 48 -10.41 23.86 -16.30
C TRP A 48 -9.72 22.56 -15.94
N ASN A 49 -9.69 21.57 -16.86
CA ASN A 49 -8.91 20.34 -16.64
C ASN A 49 -7.43 20.65 -16.46
N ASN A 50 -6.85 21.46 -17.37
CA ASN A 50 -5.42 21.77 -17.35
C ASN A 50 -5.03 22.53 -16.09
N LEU A 51 -5.86 23.48 -15.66
CA LEU A 51 -5.68 24.17 -14.38
C LEU A 51 -5.70 23.19 -13.19
N ALA A 52 -6.67 22.29 -13.15
CA ALA A 52 -6.77 21.29 -12.10
C ALA A 52 -5.53 20.37 -12.04
N VAL A 53 -5.03 19.94 -13.19
CA VAL A 53 -3.81 19.11 -13.27
C VAL A 53 -2.61 19.86 -12.69
N MET A 54 -2.43 21.16 -12.99
CA MET A 54 -1.33 21.95 -12.41
C MET A 54 -1.50 22.17 -10.90
N GLN A 55 -2.73 22.32 -10.40
CA GLN A 55 -3.04 22.38 -8.96
C GLN A 55 -2.66 21.07 -8.27
N LEU A 56 -2.95 19.90 -8.88
CA LEU A 56 -2.59 18.57 -8.35
C LEU A 56 -1.08 18.34 -8.33
N ILE A 57 -0.38 18.73 -9.39
CA ILE A 57 1.09 18.67 -9.44
C ILE A 57 1.70 19.55 -8.34
N SER A 58 1.13 20.73 -8.11
CA SER A 58 1.58 21.61 -7.04
C SER A 58 1.28 21.01 -5.65
N ALA A 59 0.14 20.34 -5.50
CA ALA A 59 -0.22 19.62 -4.28
C ALA A 59 0.77 18.49 -3.96
N GLU A 60 1.23 17.73 -4.96
CA GLU A 60 2.25 16.68 -4.74
C GLU A 60 3.61 17.23 -4.30
N LYS A 61 3.97 18.42 -4.75
CA LYS A 61 5.27 19.06 -4.45
C LYS A 61 5.35 19.66 -3.05
N THR A 62 4.23 19.96 -2.41
CA THR A 62 4.23 20.56 -1.06
C THR A 62 4.20 19.48 0.03
N ASP A 63 4.99 19.70 1.09
CA ASP A 63 4.94 18.87 2.30
C ASP A 63 4.00 19.43 3.38
N ASP A 64 3.43 20.64 3.16
CA ASP A 64 2.44 21.23 4.06
C ASP A 64 1.05 20.61 3.79
N PRO A 65 0.47 19.83 4.73
CA PRO A 65 -0.81 19.18 4.53
C PRO A 65 -1.98 20.15 4.32
N ALA A 66 -1.92 21.35 4.90
CA ALA A 66 -2.99 22.34 4.77
C ALA A 66 -3.00 22.96 3.37
N ILE A 67 -1.81 23.32 2.85
CA ILE A 67 -1.64 23.81 1.49
C ILE A 67 -2.01 22.71 0.48
N ARG A 68 -1.58 21.49 0.73
CA ARG A 68 -1.90 20.34 -0.12
C ARG A 68 -3.41 20.11 -0.21
N GLU A 69 -4.11 20.09 0.93
CA GLU A 69 -5.57 19.94 0.98
C GLU A 69 -6.29 21.08 0.26
N GLN A 70 -5.83 22.33 0.42
CA GLN A 70 -6.37 23.46 -0.30
C GLN A 70 -6.26 23.28 -1.80
N LEU A 71 -5.07 22.94 -2.31
CA LEU A 71 -4.82 22.72 -3.75
C LEU A 71 -5.66 21.58 -4.32
N VAL A 72 -5.82 20.48 -3.58
CA VAL A 72 -6.68 19.36 -3.98
C VAL A 72 -8.16 19.80 -4.05
N ASN A 73 -8.64 20.59 -3.10
CA ASN A 73 -10.00 21.12 -3.11
C ASN A 73 -10.23 22.09 -4.28
N GLU A 74 -9.25 22.95 -4.57
CA GLU A 74 -9.29 23.84 -5.75
C GLU A 74 -9.34 23.02 -7.05
N ALA A 75 -8.53 21.94 -7.16
CA ALA A 75 -8.56 21.04 -8.29
C ALA A 75 -9.92 20.37 -8.49
N PHE A 76 -10.56 19.89 -7.41
CA PHE A 76 -11.93 19.37 -7.48
C PHE A 76 -12.92 20.40 -8.02
N GLN A 77 -12.85 21.63 -7.53
CA GLN A 77 -13.72 22.70 -8.03
C GLN A 77 -13.48 23.00 -9.52
N SER A 78 -12.22 23.00 -9.96
CA SER A 78 -11.84 23.19 -11.35
C SER A 78 -12.39 22.06 -12.23
N LEU A 79 -12.18 20.81 -11.83
CA LEU A 79 -12.69 19.63 -12.56
C LEU A 79 -14.21 19.62 -12.66
N ARG A 80 -14.91 19.98 -11.58
CA ARG A 80 -16.37 20.07 -11.57
C ARG A 80 -16.87 21.13 -12.55
N LYS A 81 -16.29 22.32 -12.54
CA LYS A 81 -16.64 23.40 -13.48
C LYS A 81 -16.40 22.98 -14.93
N GLY A 82 -15.24 22.33 -15.20
CA GLY A 82 -14.95 21.81 -16.53
C GLY A 82 -15.98 20.77 -16.98
N PHE A 83 -16.37 19.86 -16.10
CA PHE A 83 -17.38 18.84 -16.42
C PHE A 83 -18.78 19.44 -16.65
N GLU A 84 -19.16 20.49 -15.92
CA GLU A 84 -20.46 21.18 -16.08
C GLU A 84 -20.60 21.91 -17.43
N ILE A 85 -19.52 22.23 -18.15
CA ILE A 85 -19.55 22.94 -19.44
C ILE A 85 -20.03 22.00 -20.57
N ASP A 86 -19.39 20.83 -20.72
CA ASP A 86 -19.60 19.96 -21.87
C ASP A 86 -19.43 18.46 -21.54
N GLN A 87 -19.47 18.08 -20.26
CA GLN A 87 -19.27 16.72 -19.78
C GLN A 87 -17.89 16.14 -20.16
N ASN A 88 -16.85 16.94 -20.08
CA ASN A 88 -15.49 16.55 -20.42
C ASN A 88 -15.02 15.31 -19.67
N SER A 89 -14.66 14.26 -20.39
CA SER A 89 -14.26 12.96 -19.82
C SER A 89 -12.96 13.01 -19.03
N TYR A 90 -12.03 13.90 -19.37
CA TYR A 90 -10.81 14.11 -18.58
C TYR A 90 -11.11 14.66 -17.20
N CYS A 91 -12.02 15.62 -17.10
CA CYS A 91 -12.47 16.16 -15.83
C CYS A 91 -13.11 15.08 -14.96
N LEU A 92 -13.96 14.25 -15.54
CA LEU A 92 -14.60 13.13 -14.82
C LEU A 92 -13.56 12.07 -14.40
N ALA A 93 -12.64 11.70 -15.29
CA ALA A 93 -11.59 10.73 -15.02
C ALA A 93 -10.70 11.17 -13.85
N HIS A 94 -10.24 12.43 -13.85
CA HIS A 94 -9.47 12.96 -12.73
C HIS A 94 -10.27 13.04 -11.43
N CYS A 95 -11.57 13.35 -11.48
CA CYS A 95 -12.44 13.27 -10.29
C CYS A 95 -12.50 11.85 -9.72
N ILE A 96 -12.67 10.85 -10.58
CA ILE A 96 -12.68 9.43 -10.17
C ILE A 96 -11.36 9.06 -9.51
N LEU A 97 -10.23 9.40 -10.15
CA LEU A 97 -8.89 9.15 -9.61
C LEU A 97 -8.71 9.80 -8.23
N LEU A 98 -9.08 11.07 -8.07
CA LEU A 98 -8.95 11.79 -6.81
C LEU A 98 -9.82 11.20 -5.71
N HIS A 99 -11.07 10.81 -6.01
CA HIS A 99 -11.92 10.12 -5.03
C HIS A 99 -11.29 8.78 -4.60
N GLY A 100 -10.68 8.04 -5.52
CA GLY A 100 -9.92 6.84 -5.20
C GLY A 100 -8.75 7.13 -4.25
N LEU A 101 -7.91 8.12 -4.57
CA LEU A 101 -6.75 8.52 -3.75
C LEU A 101 -7.13 9.03 -2.34
N LEU A 102 -8.32 9.60 -2.20
CA LEU A 102 -8.85 10.08 -0.91
C LEU A 102 -9.60 8.98 -0.14
N GLY A 103 -9.71 7.76 -0.67
CA GLY A 103 -10.46 6.67 -0.03
C GLY A 103 -11.98 6.80 -0.14
N ASN A 104 -12.50 7.71 -0.97
CA ASN A 104 -13.93 7.91 -1.20
C ASN A 104 -14.46 6.91 -2.25
N THR A 105 -14.28 5.61 -2.00
CA THR A 105 -14.50 4.52 -2.95
C THR A 105 -15.95 4.44 -3.46
N SER A 106 -16.94 4.69 -2.60
CA SER A 106 -18.36 4.69 -2.98
C SER A 106 -18.67 5.78 -4.03
N ILE A 107 -18.10 6.97 -3.87
CA ILE A 107 -18.27 8.07 -4.84
C ILE A 107 -17.55 7.73 -6.14
N ALA A 108 -16.30 7.26 -6.06
CA ALA A 108 -15.54 6.84 -7.24
C ALA A 108 -16.31 5.79 -8.05
N ASN A 109 -16.87 4.77 -7.40
CA ASN A 109 -17.66 3.73 -8.04
C ASN A 109 -18.90 4.27 -8.75
N THR A 110 -19.64 5.17 -8.11
CA THR A 110 -20.83 5.78 -8.71
C THR A 110 -20.44 6.55 -9.98
N LEU A 111 -19.35 7.31 -9.94
CA LEU A 111 -18.86 8.06 -11.10
C LEU A 111 -18.37 7.13 -12.22
N VAL A 112 -17.71 6.01 -11.89
CA VAL A 112 -17.30 4.99 -12.88
C VAL A 112 -18.51 4.37 -13.56
N VAL A 113 -19.56 4.00 -12.82
CA VAL A 113 -20.79 3.46 -13.40
C VAL A 113 -21.42 4.48 -14.35
N ASN A 114 -21.50 5.75 -13.96
CA ASN A 114 -21.99 6.82 -14.82
C ASN A 114 -21.15 6.94 -16.11
N PHE A 115 -19.81 6.91 -16.00
CA PHE A 115 -18.93 6.93 -17.17
C PHE A 115 -19.18 5.75 -18.12
N LEU A 116 -19.27 4.53 -17.58
CA LEU A 116 -19.44 3.30 -18.38
C LEU A 116 -20.84 3.14 -18.99
N THR A 117 -21.86 3.80 -18.45
CA THR A 117 -23.24 3.70 -18.91
C THR A 117 -23.69 4.86 -19.77
N ASP A 118 -22.89 5.91 -19.89
CA ASP A 118 -23.17 7.06 -20.73
C ASP A 118 -22.47 6.96 -22.09
N PRO A 119 -23.23 6.72 -23.20
CA PRO A 119 -22.64 6.62 -24.53
C PRO A 119 -21.89 7.87 -24.99
N TYR A 120 -22.31 9.06 -24.52
CA TYR A 120 -21.66 10.32 -24.87
C TYR A 120 -20.26 10.41 -24.27
N LEU A 121 -20.08 9.96 -23.02
CA LEU A 121 -18.77 9.98 -22.34
C LEU A 121 -17.76 9.00 -22.95
N ILE A 122 -18.26 7.89 -23.56
CA ILE A 122 -17.40 6.88 -24.20
C ILE A 122 -17.05 7.27 -25.64
N GLN A 123 -17.97 7.92 -26.36
CA GLN A 123 -17.83 8.18 -27.80
C GLN A 123 -17.36 9.60 -28.15
N ASN A 124 -17.39 10.53 -27.20
CA ASN A 124 -16.98 11.91 -27.50
C ASN A 124 -15.48 11.94 -27.85
N GLU A 125 -15.20 12.47 -29.05
CA GLU A 125 -13.86 12.93 -29.41
C GLU A 125 -13.52 14.12 -28.51
N HIS A 126 -12.78 13.87 -27.44
CA HIS A 126 -12.35 14.92 -26.53
C HIS A 126 -11.19 15.69 -27.11
N PRO A 127 -11.09 16.99 -26.78
CA PRO A 127 -10.07 17.85 -27.36
C PRO A 127 -8.66 17.28 -27.09
N SER A 128 -7.85 17.28 -28.12
CA SER A 128 -6.49 16.74 -28.14
C SER A 128 -5.49 17.40 -27.18
N HIS A 129 -5.91 18.45 -26.44
CA HIS A 129 -5.03 19.35 -25.69
C HIS A 129 -5.23 19.31 -24.18
N ALA A 130 -5.62 18.15 -23.63
CA ALA A 130 -5.80 17.98 -22.19
C ALA A 130 -4.55 17.40 -21.52
N LEU A 131 -4.09 18.06 -20.44
CA LEU A 131 -3.07 17.55 -19.55
C LEU A 131 -3.58 16.38 -18.71
N VAL A 132 -2.67 15.52 -18.27
CA VAL A 132 -2.95 14.35 -17.42
C VAL A 132 -2.17 14.46 -16.11
N PHE A 133 -2.84 14.21 -15.00
CA PHE A 133 -2.23 14.01 -13.69
C PHE A 133 -2.13 12.53 -13.37
N LEU A 134 -0.95 12.11 -12.96
CA LEU A 134 -0.64 10.74 -12.50
C LEU A 134 0.08 10.83 -11.16
N PRO A 135 -0.40 10.19 -10.09
CA PRO A 135 0.29 10.18 -8.82
C PRO A 135 1.66 9.49 -8.93
N GLN A 136 2.72 10.14 -8.43
CA GLN A 136 4.10 9.69 -8.61
C GLN A 136 4.37 8.24 -8.19
N LYS A 137 3.74 7.78 -7.11
CA LYS A 137 3.98 6.43 -6.57
C LYS A 137 3.23 5.32 -7.30
N LEU A 138 2.27 5.66 -8.15
CA LEU A 138 1.30 4.70 -8.68
C LEU A 138 1.55 4.26 -10.11
N VAL A 139 2.48 4.89 -10.82
CA VAL A 139 2.69 4.69 -12.25
C VAL A 139 4.11 4.19 -12.52
N ASN A 140 4.20 3.07 -13.21
CA ASN A 140 5.49 2.56 -13.68
C ASN A 140 5.86 3.13 -15.06
N PRO A 141 7.11 2.96 -15.55
CA PRO A 141 7.54 3.49 -16.85
C PRO A 141 6.72 2.99 -18.05
N TYR A 142 6.20 1.75 -18.00
CA TYR A 142 5.34 1.21 -19.05
C TYR A 142 4.02 1.99 -19.12
N GLU A 143 3.37 2.21 -17.99
CA GLU A 143 2.12 2.97 -17.89
C GLU A 143 2.34 4.43 -18.28
N ALA A 144 3.43 5.04 -17.81
CA ALA A 144 3.78 6.40 -18.18
C ALA A 144 3.87 6.58 -19.71
N ASN A 145 4.46 5.62 -20.42
CA ASN A 145 4.49 5.65 -21.89
C ASN A 145 3.09 5.61 -22.52
N LEU A 146 2.11 4.89 -21.93
CA LEU A 146 0.74 4.91 -22.43
C LEU A 146 0.08 6.29 -22.26
N PHE A 147 0.30 6.94 -21.12
CA PHE A 147 -0.30 8.24 -20.81
C PHE A 147 0.33 9.40 -21.58
N PHE A 148 1.65 9.40 -21.74
CA PHE A 148 2.37 10.51 -22.35
C PHE A 148 2.66 10.31 -23.84
N ASN A 149 2.04 9.31 -24.48
CA ASN A 149 2.07 9.16 -25.93
C ASN A 149 0.98 10.05 -26.56
N ALA A 150 1.39 10.87 -27.54
CA ALA A 150 0.51 11.78 -28.25
C ALA A 150 -0.64 11.05 -28.99
N ASN A 151 -0.39 9.84 -29.48
CA ASN A 151 -1.36 9.07 -30.28
C ASN A 151 -2.52 8.46 -29.46
N ASN A 152 -2.46 8.46 -28.13
CA ASN A 152 -3.43 7.81 -27.25
C ASN A 152 -4.45 8.77 -26.63
N GLN A 153 -4.66 9.97 -27.17
CA GLN A 153 -5.47 11.02 -26.54
C GLN A 153 -6.90 10.53 -26.17
N ASN A 154 -7.57 9.83 -27.06
CA ASN A 154 -8.95 9.34 -26.83
C ASN A 154 -9.04 8.23 -25.77
N LEU A 155 -7.93 7.56 -25.47
CA LEU A 155 -7.87 6.49 -24.46
C LEU A 155 -7.48 7.00 -23.06
N LYS A 156 -6.89 8.20 -22.95
CA LYS A 156 -6.35 8.72 -21.68
C LYS A 156 -7.39 8.79 -20.55
N PRO A 157 -8.62 9.28 -20.74
CA PRO A 157 -9.61 9.24 -19.67
C PRO A 157 -9.88 7.83 -19.15
N GLN A 158 -10.00 6.84 -20.04
CA GLN A 158 -10.20 5.45 -19.66
C GLN A 158 -8.99 4.90 -18.88
N LEU A 159 -7.77 5.25 -19.30
CA LEU A 159 -6.54 4.88 -18.60
C LEU A 159 -6.45 5.49 -17.20
N ILE A 160 -6.84 6.77 -17.04
CA ILE A 160 -6.90 7.45 -15.73
C ILE A 160 -7.90 6.74 -14.81
N ILE A 161 -9.08 6.40 -15.33
CA ILE A 161 -10.12 5.68 -14.57
C ILE A 161 -9.62 4.29 -14.19
N ALA A 162 -8.97 3.57 -15.13
CA ALA A 162 -8.40 2.26 -14.86
C ALA A 162 -7.35 2.31 -13.74
N LEU A 163 -6.49 3.34 -13.74
CA LEU A 163 -5.52 3.60 -12.67
C LEU A 163 -6.23 3.85 -11.33
N GLY A 164 -7.21 4.75 -11.30
CA GLY A 164 -7.98 5.08 -10.09
C GLY A 164 -8.70 3.87 -9.51
N LEU A 165 -9.30 3.03 -10.34
CA LEU A 165 -9.95 1.78 -9.91
C LEU A 165 -8.94 0.79 -9.31
N ARG A 166 -7.78 0.63 -9.92
CA ARG A 166 -6.74 -0.26 -9.44
C ARG A 166 -6.21 0.14 -8.06
N GLU A 167 -6.07 1.44 -7.83
CA GLU A 167 -5.46 1.99 -6.60
C GLU A 167 -6.49 2.32 -5.51
N SER A 168 -7.79 2.33 -5.83
CA SER A 168 -8.83 2.80 -4.91
C SER A 168 -9.14 1.84 -3.77
N GLN A 169 -8.61 0.61 -3.78
CA GLN A 169 -8.94 -0.38 -2.75
C GLN A 169 -7.84 -1.39 -2.47
N MET A 170 -7.87 -1.91 -1.26
CA MET A 170 -7.11 -3.08 -0.82
C MET A 170 -7.65 -4.32 -1.56
N VAL A 171 -7.02 -4.61 -2.68
CA VAL A 171 -7.40 -5.62 -3.65
C VAL A 171 -7.57 -7.02 -3.06
N PHE A 172 -7.01 -7.25 -1.86
CA PHE A 172 -6.89 -8.58 -1.28
C PHE A 172 -7.91 -8.86 -0.17
N TYR A 173 -8.59 -7.84 0.38
CA TYR A 173 -9.43 -8.01 1.57
C TYR A 173 -10.92 -8.11 1.30
N ASP A 174 -11.40 -7.67 0.12
CA ASP A 174 -12.80 -7.75 -0.20
C ASP A 174 -13.08 -8.08 -1.68
N ASN A 175 -14.32 -8.52 -1.94
CA ASN A 175 -14.78 -8.80 -3.29
C ASN A 175 -14.90 -7.53 -4.16
N TYR A 176 -15.01 -6.34 -3.57
CA TYR A 176 -15.12 -5.09 -4.32
C TYR A 176 -13.80 -4.75 -5.00
N GLY A 177 -12.67 -4.92 -4.33
CA GLY A 177 -11.35 -4.72 -4.94
C GLY A 177 -11.09 -5.61 -6.14
N PHE A 178 -11.57 -6.86 -6.10
CA PHE A 178 -11.51 -7.75 -7.24
C PHE A 178 -12.36 -7.29 -8.44
N HIS A 179 -13.56 -6.77 -8.19
CA HIS A 179 -14.40 -6.16 -9.24
C HIS A 179 -13.72 -4.93 -9.86
N HIS A 180 -13.08 -4.10 -9.06
CA HIS A 180 -12.35 -2.92 -9.54
C HIS A 180 -11.16 -3.30 -10.42
N LEU A 181 -10.40 -4.33 -10.07
CA LEU A 181 -9.34 -4.84 -10.94
C LEU A 181 -9.86 -5.36 -12.26
N ARG A 182 -10.99 -6.07 -12.26
CA ARG A 182 -11.64 -6.52 -13.49
C ARG A 182 -12.10 -5.36 -14.36
N LEU A 183 -12.72 -4.34 -13.77
CA LEU A 183 -13.10 -3.13 -14.50
C LEU A 183 -11.86 -2.38 -15.02
N SER A 184 -10.81 -2.27 -14.23
CA SER A 184 -9.53 -1.70 -14.66
C SER A 184 -8.96 -2.45 -15.87
N GLN A 185 -8.99 -3.79 -15.83
CA GLN A 185 -8.53 -4.63 -16.93
C GLN A 185 -9.40 -4.49 -18.18
N LEU A 186 -10.73 -4.33 -18.05
CA LEU A 186 -11.62 -4.07 -19.19
C LEU A 186 -11.35 -2.71 -19.85
N LEU A 187 -11.01 -1.70 -19.07
CA LEU A 187 -10.69 -0.36 -19.58
C LEU A 187 -9.27 -0.28 -20.18
N CYS A 188 -8.36 -1.13 -19.70
CA CYS A 188 -6.97 -1.21 -20.16
C CYS A 188 -6.49 -2.66 -20.09
N ASN A 189 -6.79 -3.45 -21.15
CA ASN A 189 -6.54 -4.90 -21.18
C ASN A 189 -5.06 -5.30 -21.25
N ASP A 190 -4.20 -4.42 -21.71
CA ASP A 190 -2.75 -4.67 -21.89
C ASP A 190 -1.90 -4.01 -20.80
N ASN A 191 -2.38 -3.98 -19.56
CA ASN A 191 -1.63 -3.45 -18.43
C ASN A 191 -1.00 -4.58 -17.60
N PRO A 192 0.35 -4.74 -17.61
CA PRO A 192 1.01 -5.83 -16.90
C PRO A 192 0.84 -5.76 -15.38
N THR A 193 0.73 -4.56 -14.78
CA THR A 193 0.51 -4.39 -13.34
C THR A 193 -0.89 -4.88 -12.93
N THR A 194 -1.92 -4.51 -13.70
CA THR A 194 -3.29 -4.98 -13.45
C THR A 194 -3.39 -6.49 -13.61
N LEU A 195 -2.76 -7.04 -14.65
CA LEU A 195 -2.72 -8.49 -14.90
C LEU A 195 -1.95 -9.25 -13.82
N LEU A 196 -0.84 -8.71 -13.32
CA LEU A 196 -0.11 -9.27 -12.17
C LEU A 196 -1.00 -9.37 -10.94
N ARG A 197 -1.68 -8.27 -10.58
CA ARG A 197 -2.59 -8.23 -9.43
C ARG A 197 -3.77 -9.21 -9.59
N LEU A 198 -4.38 -9.27 -10.77
CA LEU A 198 -5.43 -10.25 -11.07
C LEU A 198 -4.93 -11.68 -10.97
N GLY A 199 -3.74 -11.94 -11.50
CA GLY A 199 -3.10 -13.26 -11.43
C GLY A 199 -2.91 -13.72 -10.00
N ILE A 200 -2.28 -12.89 -9.18
CA ILE A 200 -2.06 -13.19 -7.75
C ILE A 200 -3.37 -13.37 -7.01
N ARG A 201 -4.35 -12.46 -7.20
CA ARG A 201 -5.65 -12.54 -6.52
C ARG A 201 -6.40 -13.84 -6.84
N ASN A 202 -6.37 -14.31 -8.09
CA ASN A 202 -6.98 -15.60 -8.46
C ASN A 202 -6.24 -16.77 -7.78
N LEU A 203 -4.89 -16.75 -7.76
CA LEU A 203 -4.12 -17.80 -7.09
C LEU A 203 -4.34 -17.85 -5.57
N MET A 204 -4.56 -16.71 -4.91
CA MET A 204 -4.97 -16.68 -3.50
C MET A 204 -6.25 -17.46 -3.22
N GLU A 205 -7.18 -17.48 -4.18
CA GLU A 205 -8.43 -18.25 -4.12
C GLU A 205 -8.30 -19.67 -4.69
N ASN A 206 -7.09 -20.13 -4.98
CA ASN A 206 -6.80 -21.40 -5.66
C ASN A 206 -7.41 -21.49 -7.08
N ASP A 207 -7.66 -20.38 -7.74
CA ASP A 207 -8.10 -20.34 -9.13
C ASP A 207 -6.89 -20.29 -10.08
N LEU A 208 -6.67 -21.40 -10.79
CA LEU A 208 -5.56 -21.55 -11.74
C LEU A 208 -5.63 -20.57 -12.94
N ALA A 209 -6.78 -19.92 -13.18
CA ALA A 209 -6.86 -18.83 -14.15
C ALA A 209 -5.84 -17.72 -13.85
N GLY A 210 -5.40 -17.61 -12.58
CA GLY A 210 -4.33 -16.71 -12.18
C GLY A 210 -3.03 -16.88 -12.97
N LEU A 211 -2.65 -18.12 -13.29
CA LEU A 211 -1.45 -18.38 -14.11
C LEU A 211 -1.59 -17.81 -15.54
N ALA A 212 -2.78 -17.83 -16.12
CA ALA A 212 -3.00 -17.25 -17.45
C ALA A 212 -2.82 -15.73 -17.43
N TYR A 213 -3.32 -15.05 -16.40
CA TYR A 213 -3.09 -13.60 -16.21
C TYR A 213 -1.60 -13.29 -16.00
N LEU A 214 -0.89 -14.08 -15.19
CA LEU A 214 0.55 -13.90 -14.98
C LEU A 214 1.37 -14.12 -16.27
N LEU A 215 1.02 -15.13 -17.08
CA LEU A 215 1.66 -15.36 -18.38
C LEU A 215 1.40 -14.22 -19.37
N GLN A 216 0.19 -13.65 -19.37
CA GLN A 216 -0.12 -12.48 -20.18
C GLN A 216 0.68 -11.25 -19.69
N ALA A 217 0.77 -11.02 -18.37
CA ALA A 217 1.59 -9.97 -17.79
C ALA A 217 3.07 -10.12 -18.18
N TRP A 218 3.59 -11.35 -18.12
CA TRP A 218 4.98 -11.64 -18.51
C TRP A 218 5.25 -11.38 -19.99
N ARG A 219 4.31 -11.68 -20.88
CA ARG A 219 4.47 -11.34 -22.32
C ARG A 219 4.58 -9.85 -22.57
N LEU A 220 3.90 -9.02 -21.77
CA LEU A 220 3.92 -7.57 -21.86
C LEU A 220 5.16 -6.96 -21.18
N SER A 221 5.64 -7.61 -20.12
CA SER A 221 6.80 -7.14 -19.33
C SER A 221 7.68 -8.32 -18.90
N PRO A 222 8.47 -8.90 -19.85
CA PRO A 222 9.18 -10.16 -19.63
C PRO A 222 10.34 -10.04 -18.63
N ASP A 223 10.80 -8.84 -18.34
CA ASP A 223 11.90 -8.56 -17.40
C ASP A 223 11.40 -8.12 -16.00
N ASN A 224 10.10 -8.09 -15.76
CA ASN A 224 9.55 -7.67 -14.48
C ASN A 224 9.81 -8.74 -13.41
N PRO A 225 10.57 -8.43 -12.33
CA PRO A 225 10.97 -9.41 -11.33
C PRO A 225 9.80 -9.99 -10.55
N SER A 226 8.79 -9.18 -10.20
CA SER A 226 7.61 -9.64 -9.48
C SER A 226 6.77 -10.62 -10.29
N ILE A 227 6.65 -10.40 -11.61
CA ILE A 227 5.92 -11.31 -12.50
C ILE A 227 6.65 -12.65 -12.62
N ILE A 228 7.98 -12.63 -12.80
CA ILE A 228 8.81 -13.85 -12.90
C ILE A 228 8.72 -14.63 -11.59
N HIS A 229 8.84 -13.96 -10.46
CA HIS A 229 8.75 -14.60 -9.14
C HIS A 229 7.34 -15.17 -8.89
N ALA A 230 6.28 -14.42 -9.22
CA ALA A 230 4.90 -14.90 -9.09
C ALA A 230 4.63 -16.15 -9.96
N LEU A 231 5.17 -16.21 -11.18
CA LEU A 231 5.10 -17.40 -12.03
C LEU A 231 5.85 -18.59 -11.42
N TYR A 232 7.07 -18.38 -10.93
CA TYR A 232 7.83 -19.43 -10.24
C TYR A 232 7.04 -20.01 -9.04
N LEU A 233 6.51 -19.16 -8.17
CA LEU A 233 5.70 -19.61 -7.03
C LEU A 233 4.40 -20.28 -7.47
N GLY A 234 3.71 -19.74 -8.48
CA GLY A 234 2.47 -20.31 -8.99
C GLY A 234 2.66 -21.72 -9.56
N TYR A 235 3.72 -21.94 -10.35
CA TYR A 235 4.04 -23.29 -10.84
C TYR A 235 4.53 -24.19 -9.72
N SER A 236 5.23 -23.67 -8.72
CA SER A 236 5.69 -24.48 -7.57
C SER A 236 4.53 -24.94 -6.69
N GLN A 237 3.54 -24.09 -6.46
CA GLN A 237 2.44 -24.35 -5.52
C GLN A 237 1.30 -25.16 -6.13
N TYR A 238 0.97 -24.94 -7.42
CA TYR A 238 -0.27 -25.45 -7.99
C TYR A 238 -0.09 -26.51 -9.09
N ILE A 239 1.14 -26.72 -9.59
CA ILE A 239 1.36 -27.63 -10.72
C ILE A 239 2.55 -28.54 -10.42
N GLU A 240 2.38 -29.45 -9.46
CA GLU A 240 3.43 -30.37 -8.96
C GLU A 240 4.12 -31.23 -10.05
N HIS A 241 3.43 -31.53 -11.14
CA HIS A 241 3.95 -32.42 -12.19
C HIS A 241 4.63 -31.68 -13.37
N GLN A 242 4.66 -30.35 -13.37
CA GLN A 242 5.28 -29.53 -14.41
C GLN A 242 6.51 -28.78 -13.90
N THR A 243 7.49 -29.53 -13.41
CA THR A 243 8.76 -28.99 -12.94
C THR A 243 9.49 -28.15 -14.00
N ASP A 244 9.31 -28.46 -15.30
CA ASP A 244 9.97 -27.76 -16.40
C ASP A 244 9.62 -26.25 -16.46
N TYR A 245 8.36 -25.87 -16.18
CA TYR A 245 7.98 -24.46 -16.19
C TYR A 245 8.49 -23.71 -14.96
N ARG A 246 8.48 -24.34 -13.80
CA ARG A 246 9.10 -23.80 -12.59
C ARG A 246 10.58 -23.53 -12.82
N GLU A 247 11.31 -24.53 -13.32
CA GLU A 247 12.74 -24.42 -13.64
C GLU A 247 13.01 -23.37 -14.72
N TYR A 248 12.12 -23.22 -15.70
CA TYR A 248 12.24 -22.18 -16.72
C TYR A 248 12.29 -20.77 -16.12
N PHE A 249 11.37 -20.42 -15.23
CA PHE A 249 11.35 -19.10 -14.58
C PHE A 249 12.49 -18.93 -13.57
N LEU A 250 12.87 -19.98 -12.87
CA LEU A 250 14.03 -19.99 -11.99
C LEU A 250 15.33 -19.71 -12.78
N ASN A 251 15.49 -20.32 -13.94
CA ASN A 251 16.66 -20.09 -14.80
C ASN A 251 16.69 -18.69 -15.41
N ILE A 252 15.54 -18.11 -15.75
CA ILE A 252 15.46 -16.69 -16.14
C ILE A 252 15.96 -15.81 -15.00
N ALA A 253 15.48 -16.02 -13.78
CA ALA A 253 15.87 -15.25 -12.62
C ALA A 253 17.38 -15.35 -12.32
N ARG A 254 17.95 -16.56 -12.34
CA ARG A 254 19.39 -16.81 -12.11
C ARG A 254 20.33 -16.14 -13.12
N GLN A 255 19.83 -15.79 -14.30
CA GLN A 255 20.61 -15.03 -15.29
C GLN A 255 20.64 -13.52 -15.00
N LYS A 256 19.83 -13.03 -14.06
CA LYS A 256 19.77 -11.64 -13.64
C LYS A 256 20.68 -11.42 -12.43
N SER A 257 21.32 -10.27 -12.37
CA SER A 257 22.30 -9.95 -11.32
C SER A 257 21.79 -8.89 -10.32
N SER A 258 20.50 -8.54 -10.36
CA SER A 258 19.96 -7.52 -9.46
C SER A 258 19.44 -8.10 -8.14
N ALA A 259 19.36 -7.24 -7.12
CA ALA A 259 18.86 -7.60 -5.79
C ALA A 259 17.43 -8.18 -5.81
N GLU A 260 16.63 -7.83 -6.81
CA GLU A 260 15.25 -8.31 -6.98
C GLU A 260 15.14 -9.80 -7.29
N TYR A 261 16.24 -10.47 -7.63
CA TYR A 261 16.30 -11.90 -7.96
C TYR A 261 17.04 -12.75 -6.92
N VAL A 262 17.37 -12.20 -5.75
CA VAL A 262 18.03 -12.94 -4.65
C VAL A 262 17.28 -14.22 -4.28
N TRP A 263 15.96 -14.22 -4.42
CA TRP A 263 15.12 -15.39 -4.17
C TRP A 263 15.51 -16.63 -5.03
N SER A 264 16.06 -16.42 -6.21
CA SER A 264 16.46 -17.51 -7.11
C SER A 264 17.67 -18.32 -6.63
N GLU A 265 18.40 -17.79 -5.66
CA GLU A 265 19.57 -18.45 -5.04
C GLU A 265 19.21 -19.19 -3.74
N VAL A 266 17.95 -19.13 -3.31
CA VAL A 266 17.47 -19.82 -2.11
C VAL A 266 17.34 -21.32 -2.40
N ALA A 267 17.75 -22.16 -1.45
CA ALA A 267 17.62 -23.62 -1.57
C ALA A 267 16.14 -24.03 -1.59
N GLU A 268 15.78 -25.03 -2.39
CA GLU A 268 14.39 -25.46 -2.63
C GLU A 268 13.64 -25.93 -1.36
N ASP A 269 14.37 -26.46 -0.39
CA ASP A 269 13.82 -26.94 0.89
C ASP A 269 13.69 -25.84 1.95
N THR A 270 14.04 -24.60 1.59
CA THR A 270 13.93 -23.45 2.49
C THR A 270 12.46 -23.06 2.68
N PRO A 271 11.98 -22.87 3.94
CA PRO A 271 10.58 -22.57 4.20
C PRO A 271 10.19 -21.11 3.89
N TYR A 272 11.05 -20.34 3.22
CA TYR A 272 10.82 -18.95 2.83
C TYR A 272 11.44 -18.62 1.48
N THR A 273 10.96 -17.53 0.90
CA THR A 273 11.54 -16.86 -0.25
C THR A 273 11.87 -15.42 0.12
N TYR A 274 12.60 -14.68 -0.74
CA TYR A 274 12.88 -13.26 -0.50
C TYR A 274 12.14 -12.40 -1.50
N ILE A 275 11.53 -11.30 -1.03
CA ILE A 275 10.95 -10.25 -1.87
C ILE A 275 11.65 -8.93 -1.55
N THR A 276 12.02 -8.18 -2.58
CA THR A 276 12.58 -6.83 -2.38
C THR A 276 11.49 -5.89 -1.87
N TYR A 277 11.74 -5.32 -0.71
CA TYR A 277 10.86 -4.39 -0.01
C TYR A 277 11.57 -3.05 0.21
N GLU A 278 10.85 -1.94 0.09
CA GLU A 278 11.40 -0.57 0.19
C GLU A 278 12.68 -0.34 -0.63
N GLY A 279 12.79 -1.01 -1.77
CA GLY A 279 13.84 -0.85 -2.76
C GLY A 279 15.14 -1.62 -2.50
N ASP A 280 15.48 -1.92 -1.24
CA ASP A 280 16.76 -2.54 -0.87
C ASP A 280 16.69 -3.63 0.21
N ILE A 281 15.57 -3.75 0.93
CA ILE A 281 15.38 -4.78 1.95
C ILE A 281 15.01 -6.10 1.28
N GLN A 282 15.76 -7.16 1.52
CA GLN A 282 15.39 -8.52 1.15
C GLN A 282 14.55 -9.11 2.28
N LEU A 283 13.23 -9.02 2.15
CA LEU A 283 12.30 -9.51 3.17
C LEU A 283 12.02 -11.00 2.95
N ALA A 284 12.29 -11.83 3.95
CA ALA A 284 11.91 -13.23 3.94
C ALA A 284 10.40 -13.35 4.19
N VAL A 285 9.72 -14.10 3.32
CA VAL A 285 8.27 -14.32 3.37
C VAL A 285 7.94 -15.77 3.07
N GLU A 286 6.75 -16.21 3.43
CA GLU A 286 6.28 -17.56 3.07
C GLU A 286 6.20 -17.70 1.54
N PRO A 287 6.69 -18.80 0.92
CA PRO A 287 6.66 -18.99 -0.52
C PRO A 287 5.27 -19.47 -0.99
N SER A 288 4.22 -18.74 -0.61
CA SER A 288 2.83 -19.14 -0.83
C SER A 288 1.91 -17.93 -1.06
N PHE A 289 0.99 -18.05 -2.01
CA PHE A 289 -0.07 -17.04 -2.20
C PHE A 289 -1.16 -17.07 -1.11
N ARG A 290 -1.13 -18.02 -0.19
CA ARG A 290 -1.96 -17.98 1.02
C ARG A 290 -1.46 -16.93 2.01
N SER A 291 -0.17 -16.59 1.98
CA SER A 291 0.38 -15.47 2.74
C SER A 291 -0.03 -14.14 2.08
N ILE A 292 -0.68 -13.30 2.86
CA ILE A 292 -1.08 -11.94 2.46
C ILE A 292 0.19 -11.12 2.19
N THR A 293 1.19 -11.23 3.06
CA THR A 293 2.47 -10.50 2.92
C THR A 293 3.12 -10.80 1.58
N THR A 294 3.26 -12.08 1.20
CA THR A 294 3.83 -12.48 -0.08
C THR A 294 3.03 -11.94 -1.26
N SER A 295 1.71 -12.11 -1.19
CA SER A 295 0.81 -11.70 -2.27
C SER A 295 0.80 -10.19 -2.48
N VAL A 296 0.73 -9.42 -1.40
CA VAL A 296 0.74 -7.95 -1.44
C VAL A 296 2.07 -7.42 -1.98
N LEU A 297 3.19 -7.89 -1.44
CA LEU A 297 4.50 -7.39 -1.86
C LEU A 297 4.83 -7.72 -3.32
N LEU A 298 4.45 -8.92 -3.80
CA LEU A 298 4.60 -9.25 -5.23
C LEU A 298 3.70 -8.41 -6.12
N ALA A 299 2.46 -8.15 -5.68
CA ALA A 299 1.47 -7.43 -6.48
C ALA A 299 1.68 -5.91 -6.52
N GLN A 300 2.20 -5.33 -5.43
CA GLN A 300 2.27 -3.87 -5.25
C GLN A 300 3.70 -3.36 -5.07
N GLY A 301 4.63 -4.21 -4.68
CA GLY A 301 6.02 -3.81 -4.37
C GLY A 301 6.15 -3.09 -3.03
N ASP A 302 5.04 -2.86 -2.32
CA ASP A 302 5.01 -2.17 -1.03
C ASP A 302 3.87 -2.69 -0.15
N TRP A 303 3.91 -2.38 1.14
CA TRP A 303 2.84 -2.69 2.07
C TRP A 303 1.68 -1.69 1.93
N PHE A 304 0.46 -2.18 1.92
CA PHE A 304 -0.74 -1.45 1.51
C PHE A 304 -1.35 -0.52 2.56
N GLU A 305 -0.95 -0.66 3.82
CA GLU A 305 -1.55 0.12 4.91
C GLU A 305 -1.15 1.59 4.83
N TYR A 306 -2.13 2.46 4.97
CA TYR A 306 -1.96 3.91 4.86
C TYR A 306 -1.01 4.49 5.91
N GLU A 307 -1.01 3.91 7.11
CA GLU A 307 -0.19 4.30 8.24
C GLU A 307 1.28 4.02 8.03
N MET A 308 1.64 3.16 7.07
CA MET A 308 3.03 2.87 6.72
C MET A 308 3.78 4.12 6.26
N GLU A 309 3.12 5.05 5.54
CA GLU A 309 3.74 6.32 5.15
C GLU A 309 4.01 7.20 6.37
N PHE A 310 3.05 7.32 7.30
CA PHE A 310 3.25 8.02 8.57
C PHE A 310 4.37 7.38 9.40
N TRP A 311 4.42 6.06 9.50
CA TRP A 311 5.45 5.30 10.17
C TRP A 311 6.84 5.63 9.63
N ARG A 312 7.00 5.60 8.33
CA ARG A 312 8.25 5.91 7.62
C ARG A 312 8.70 7.35 7.84
N ASP A 313 7.76 8.28 7.81
CA ASP A 313 8.05 9.71 7.94
C ASP A 313 8.43 10.11 9.36
N ARG A 314 7.93 9.41 10.37
CA ARG A 314 8.11 9.76 11.79
C ARG A 314 9.26 9.04 12.48
N ILE A 315 9.60 7.85 12.07
CA ILE A 315 10.74 7.13 12.64
C ILE A 315 12.04 7.78 12.16
N LYS A 316 12.92 8.06 13.13
CA LYS A 316 14.19 8.74 12.90
C LYS A 316 15.34 7.96 13.53
N GLU A 317 16.55 8.27 13.09
CA GLU A 317 17.77 7.67 13.61
C GLU A 317 17.83 7.74 15.15
N GLY A 318 18.26 6.65 15.78
CA GLY A 318 18.40 6.53 17.23
C GLY A 318 17.10 6.27 17.99
N MET A 319 15.94 6.12 17.32
CA MET A 319 14.68 5.81 17.98
C MET A 319 14.61 4.35 18.44
N VAL A 320 13.81 4.11 19.49
CA VAL A 320 13.45 2.79 19.99
C VAL A 320 12.01 2.48 19.60
N VAL A 321 11.83 1.40 18.86
CA VAL A 321 10.55 0.96 18.32
C VAL A 321 10.23 -0.45 18.80
N ILE A 322 8.99 -0.70 19.17
CA ILE A 322 8.51 -2.05 19.49
C ILE A 322 7.37 -2.37 18.52
N ASP A 323 7.49 -3.52 17.87
CA ASP A 323 6.52 -4.03 16.90
C ASP A 323 5.93 -5.34 17.47
N ILE A 324 4.67 -5.28 17.93
CA ILE A 324 3.96 -6.40 18.56
C ILE A 324 3.04 -7.03 17.51
N GLY A 325 3.21 -8.33 17.28
CA GLY A 325 2.63 -9.05 16.15
C GLY A 325 3.43 -8.80 14.88
N ALA A 326 4.76 -8.88 14.98
CA ALA A 326 5.66 -8.49 13.90
C ALA A 326 5.50 -9.30 12.61
N ASN A 327 4.93 -10.51 12.67
CA ASN A 327 4.74 -11.42 11.55
C ASN A 327 6.02 -11.55 10.68
N ALA A 328 5.97 -11.32 9.37
CA ALA A 328 7.14 -11.33 8.49
C ALA A 328 8.02 -10.06 8.61
N GLY A 329 7.59 -9.04 9.34
CA GLY A 329 8.41 -7.90 9.71
C GLY A 329 8.32 -6.67 8.81
N VAL A 330 7.22 -6.46 8.10
CA VAL A 330 7.07 -5.26 7.23
C VAL A 330 7.21 -3.95 8.01
N TYR A 331 6.61 -3.84 9.20
CA TYR A 331 6.79 -2.70 10.09
C TYR A 331 8.15 -2.71 10.77
N THR A 332 8.59 -3.88 11.24
CA THR A 332 9.90 -4.08 11.90
C THR A 332 11.04 -3.56 11.04
N PHE A 333 11.17 -4.03 9.79
CA PHE A 333 12.32 -3.71 8.95
C PHE A 333 12.23 -2.32 8.33
N SER A 334 11.02 -1.83 8.08
CA SER A 334 10.79 -0.43 7.75
C SER A 334 11.29 0.51 8.85
N ALA A 335 11.04 0.17 10.13
CA ALA A 335 11.55 0.89 11.29
C ALA A 335 13.08 0.75 11.44
N ALA A 336 13.60 -0.48 11.32
CA ALA A 336 15.03 -0.76 11.51
C ALA A 336 15.90 0.03 10.53
N LYS A 337 15.49 0.11 9.26
CA LYS A 337 16.16 0.92 8.23
C LYS A 337 16.29 2.39 8.63
N ARG A 338 15.24 2.95 9.25
CA ARG A 338 15.17 4.38 9.60
C ARG A 338 15.80 4.69 10.97
N ALA A 339 15.63 3.79 11.92
CA ALA A 339 16.24 3.94 13.24
C ALA A 339 17.77 3.82 13.19
N GLY A 340 18.31 3.18 12.16
CA GLY A 340 19.75 3.07 11.94
C GLY A 340 20.47 2.31 13.06
N ASP A 341 21.79 2.24 12.97
CA ASP A 341 22.63 1.48 13.93
C ASP A 341 22.59 2.03 15.37
N SER A 342 22.21 3.30 15.55
CA SER A 342 22.06 3.93 16.86
C SER A 342 20.68 3.71 17.49
N GLY A 343 19.71 3.21 16.73
CA GLY A 343 18.36 2.87 17.19
C GLY A 343 18.22 1.40 17.59
N LEU A 344 17.01 1.03 18.00
CA LEU A 344 16.67 -0.34 18.37
C LEU A 344 15.24 -0.64 17.94
N VAL A 345 15.04 -1.79 17.31
CA VAL A 345 13.70 -2.32 17.02
C VAL A 345 13.54 -3.67 17.72
N ILE A 346 12.48 -3.82 18.50
CA ILE A 346 12.12 -5.10 19.11
C ILE A 346 10.90 -5.65 18.38
N ALA A 347 11.11 -6.71 17.61
CA ALA A 347 10.07 -7.46 16.94
C ALA A 347 9.55 -8.55 17.89
N VAL A 348 8.30 -8.44 18.31
CA VAL A 348 7.67 -9.42 19.21
C VAL A 348 6.73 -10.30 18.43
N GLU A 349 7.04 -11.60 18.40
CA GLU A 349 6.29 -12.56 17.58
C GLU A 349 6.33 -13.96 18.24
N PRO A 350 5.19 -14.60 18.51
CA PRO A 350 5.17 -15.91 19.13
C PRO A 350 5.30 -17.07 18.14
N PHE A 351 4.93 -16.92 16.86
CA PHE A 351 4.81 -18.01 15.92
C PHE A 351 6.18 -18.41 15.33
N PRO A 352 6.57 -19.70 15.41
CA PRO A 352 7.93 -20.14 15.03
C PRO A 352 8.32 -19.79 13.59
N LEU A 353 7.42 -19.97 12.61
CA LEU A 353 7.70 -19.65 11.22
C LEU A 353 8.02 -18.17 11.04
N CYS A 354 7.22 -17.27 11.61
CA CYS A 354 7.45 -15.83 11.53
C CYS A 354 8.77 -15.42 12.20
N ILE A 355 9.16 -16.09 13.30
CA ILE A 355 10.47 -15.90 13.93
C ILE A 355 11.61 -16.28 12.96
N ASP A 356 11.46 -17.38 12.22
CA ASP A 356 12.44 -17.80 11.23
C ASP A 356 12.52 -16.77 10.07
N LEU A 357 11.40 -16.22 9.61
CA LEU A 357 11.34 -15.16 8.60
C LEU A 357 12.07 -13.89 9.08
N LEU A 358 11.77 -13.44 10.31
CA LEU A 358 12.42 -12.28 10.92
C LEU A 358 13.95 -12.48 11.02
N ASN A 359 14.39 -13.65 11.49
CA ASN A 359 15.82 -13.95 11.61
C ASN A 359 16.51 -14.05 10.24
N ALA A 360 15.85 -14.64 9.24
CA ALA A 360 16.37 -14.72 7.87
C ALA A 360 16.54 -13.32 7.27
N THR A 361 15.56 -12.45 7.46
CA THR A 361 15.62 -11.04 7.02
C THR A 361 16.73 -10.27 7.73
N CYS A 362 16.87 -10.41 9.06
CA CYS A 362 17.98 -9.80 9.80
C CYS A 362 19.34 -10.24 9.22
N LYS A 363 19.49 -11.54 8.97
CA LYS A 363 20.76 -12.12 8.51
C LYS A 363 21.17 -11.61 7.12
N ILE A 364 20.24 -11.63 6.15
CA ILE A 364 20.58 -11.27 4.76
C ILE A 364 20.86 -9.77 4.61
N ASN A 365 20.11 -8.92 5.31
CA ASN A 365 20.28 -7.48 5.26
C ASN A 365 21.30 -6.93 6.30
N LYS A 366 21.80 -7.79 7.18
CA LYS A 366 22.74 -7.44 8.27
C LYS A 366 22.16 -6.42 9.25
N PHE A 367 20.88 -6.51 9.56
CA PHE A 367 20.26 -5.68 10.59
C PHE A 367 20.76 -6.12 11.98
N ASN A 368 21.62 -5.29 12.59
CA ASN A 368 22.14 -5.51 13.94
C ASN A 368 21.32 -4.78 15.02
N ASN A 369 20.43 -3.89 14.61
CA ASN A 369 19.57 -3.09 15.45
C ASN A 369 18.17 -3.68 15.65
N VAL A 370 17.95 -4.94 15.24
CA VAL A 370 16.69 -5.69 15.43
C VAL A 370 16.90 -6.80 16.44
N VAL A 371 16.00 -6.89 17.42
CA VAL A 371 15.92 -7.97 18.40
C VAL A 371 14.60 -8.71 18.22
N VAL A 372 14.65 -9.99 17.94
CA VAL A 372 13.45 -10.83 17.82
C VAL A 372 13.11 -11.43 19.18
N CYS A 373 11.95 -11.09 19.73
CA CYS A 373 11.44 -11.59 21.00
C CYS A 373 10.35 -12.64 20.76
N ARG A 374 10.67 -13.89 21.05
CA ARG A 374 9.76 -15.03 20.91
C ARG A 374 8.77 -15.10 22.08
N SER A 375 7.73 -14.30 22.05
CA SER A 375 6.66 -14.28 23.04
C SER A 375 5.44 -13.57 22.48
N ALA A 376 4.25 -13.81 23.03
CA ALA A 376 3.13 -12.89 22.91
C ALA A 376 3.24 -11.79 23.97
N ILE A 377 2.69 -10.62 23.71
CA ILE A 377 2.45 -9.61 24.74
C ILE A 377 0.99 -9.74 25.22
N SER A 378 0.82 -9.70 26.55
CA SER A 378 -0.49 -9.75 27.19
C SER A 378 -0.48 -8.98 28.50
N ASN A 379 -1.60 -8.97 29.23
CA ASN A 379 -1.69 -8.44 30.58
C ASN A 379 -1.12 -9.37 31.67
N LEU A 380 -0.70 -10.58 31.29
CA LEU A 380 -0.18 -11.61 32.20
C LEU A 380 1.12 -12.22 31.67
N VAL A 381 2.00 -12.59 32.63
CA VAL A 381 3.16 -13.45 32.36
C VAL A 381 2.75 -14.89 32.52
N GLY A 382 2.97 -15.74 31.52
CA GLY A 382 2.57 -17.15 31.58
C GLY A 382 2.53 -17.84 30.22
N LYS A 383 1.51 -18.67 30.04
CA LYS A 383 1.22 -19.39 28.81
C LYS A 383 -0.15 -18.98 28.26
N LEU A 384 -0.25 -18.84 26.97
CA LEU A 384 -1.48 -18.59 26.23
C LEU A 384 -1.71 -19.68 25.20
N LYS A 385 -2.97 -19.95 24.88
CA LYS A 385 -3.34 -20.76 23.73
C LYS A 385 -3.37 -19.88 22.47
N PHE A 386 -2.76 -20.35 21.42
CA PHE A 386 -2.64 -19.64 20.16
C PHE A 386 -3.20 -20.53 19.05
N SER A 387 -4.11 -20.00 18.23
CA SER A 387 -4.63 -20.73 17.08
C SER A 387 -3.63 -20.67 15.93
N VAL A 388 -3.51 -21.78 15.20
CA VAL A 388 -2.71 -21.85 13.98
C VAL A 388 -3.68 -22.05 12.82
N GLY A 389 -3.83 -21.01 11.99
CA GLY A 389 -4.74 -20.98 10.85
C GLY A 389 -4.08 -21.35 9.52
N GLY A 390 -4.78 -21.08 8.44
CA GLY A 390 -4.33 -21.35 7.07
C GLY A 390 -3.24 -20.40 6.55
N SER A 391 -3.02 -19.25 7.20
CA SER A 391 -1.92 -18.31 6.97
C SER A 391 -1.43 -17.73 8.29
N SER A 392 -0.18 -17.26 8.33
CA SER A 392 0.42 -16.70 9.54
C SER A 392 -0.27 -15.42 10.01
N GLU A 393 -0.83 -14.66 9.09
CA GLU A 393 -1.52 -13.38 9.35
C GLU A 393 -2.89 -13.54 10.04
N THR A 394 -3.44 -14.75 10.12
CA THR A 394 -4.73 -15.04 10.80
C THR A 394 -4.58 -15.78 12.11
N ASN A 395 -3.34 -15.96 12.58
CA ASN A 395 -3.05 -16.63 13.85
C ASN A 395 -3.32 -15.69 15.03
N LYS A 396 -4.10 -16.12 16.02
CA LYS A 396 -4.49 -15.27 17.15
C LYS A 396 -4.47 -15.97 18.51
N VAL A 397 -4.41 -15.20 19.58
CA VAL A 397 -4.60 -15.68 20.94
C VAL A 397 -6.07 -16.09 21.14
N ILE A 398 -6.31 -17.30 21.68
CA ILE A 398 -7.66 -17.79 21.97
C ILE A 398 -8.07 -17.32 23.35
N VAL A 399 -9.19 -16.60 23.43
CA VAL A 399 -9.86 -16.23 24.68
C VAL A 399 -10.93 -17.29 25.01
N ASP A 400 -11.06 -17.71 26.27
CA ASP A 400 -11.75 -18.91 26.79
C ASP A 400 -13.20 -19.21 26.34
N HIS A 401 -13.80 -18.49 25.41
CA HIS A 401 -15.19 -18.70 24.98
C HIS A 401 -15.36 -18.99 23.48
N GLU A 402 -14.29 -19.09 22.72
CA GLU A 402 -14.38 -19.50 21.31
C GLU A 402 -14.45 -21.04 21.18
N SER A 403 -15.36 -21.52 20.32
CA SER A 403 -15.55 -22.96 20.08
C SER A 403 -14.28 -23.57 19.48
N LEU A 404 -13.55 -24.31 20.28
CA LEU A 404 -12.28 -25.00 19.97
C LEU A 404 -12.40 -26.14 18.90
N ASN A 405 -13.55 -26.31 18.27
CA ASN A 405 -13.88 -27.58 17.60
C ASN A 405 -13.20 -27.84 16.27
N GLN A 406 -12.35 -26.92 15.74
CA GLN A 406 -11.69 -27.13 14.42
C GLN A 406 -10.32 -26.46 14.23
N LEU A 407 -9.74 -25.75 15.21
CA LEU A 407 -8.45 -25.09 15.04
C LEU A 407 -7.33 -25.88 15.73
N ASP A 408 -6.23 -26.07 15.03
CA ASP A 408 -4.98 -26.51 15.67
C ASP A 408 -4.51 -25.42 16.63
N THR A 409 -4.17 -25.81 17.86
CA THR A 409 -3.74 -24.86 18.90
C THR A 409 -2.37 -25.23 19.42
N VAL A 410 -1.55 -24.22 19.69
CA VAL A 410 -0.25 -24.38 20.36
C VAL A 410 -0.19 -23.50 21.61
N GLU A 411 0.58 -23.93 22.59
CA GLU A 411 0.92 -23.07 23.73
C GLU A 411 2.10 -22.17 23.39
N ILE A 412 1.95 -20.88 23.67
CA ILE A 412 2.98 -19.86 23.50
C ILE A 412 3.29 -19.19 24.84
N ASP A 413 4.53 -18.72 24.99
CA ASP A 413 4.90 -17.89 26.14
C ASP A 413 4.31 -16.50 26.01
N SER A 414 3.81 -15.94 27.12
CA SER A 414 3.36 -14.56 27.21
C SER A 414 4.13 -13.78 28.26
N ILE A 415 4.36 -12.51 27.98
CA ILE A 415 4.96 -11.54 28.89
C ILE A 415 4.16 -10.24 28.84
N THR A 416 4.32 -9.37 29.84
CA THR A 416 3.78 -8.01 29.74
C THR A 416 4.77 -7.10 29.02
N LEU A 417 4.28 -6.04 28.38
CA LEU A 417 5.17 -5.05 27.76
C LEU A 417 6.06 -4.37 28.80
N ASP A 418 5.52 -4.11 29.99
CA ASP A 418 6.30 -3.58 31.10
C ASP A 418 7.47 -4.50 31.48
N SER A 419 7.27 -5.82 31.53
CA SER A 419 8.34 -6.79 31.81
C SER A 419 9.36 -6.92 30.67
N LEU A 420 8.93 -6.74 29.41
CA LEU A 420 9.83 -6.69 28.26
C LEU A 420 10.79 -5.49 28.38
N VAL A 421 10.25 -4.32 28.70
CA VAL A 421 11.06 -3.10 28.91
C VAL A 421 12.11 -3.29 30.00
N ASP A 422 11.73 -3.89 31.14
CA ASP A 422 12.66 -4.20 32.23
C ASP A 422 13.73 -5.22 31.80
N ARG A 423 13.36 -6.26 31.02
CA ARG A 423 14.28 -7.28 30.48
C ARG A 423 15.36 -6.68 29.60
N TYR A 424 14.97 -5.80 28.68
CA TYR A 424 15.91 -5.16 27.74
C TYR A 424 16.50 -3.86 28.27
N LYS A 425 16.12 -3.42 29.50
CA LYS A 425 16.58 -2.20 30.16
C LYS A 425 16.42 -0.96 29.29
N LEU A 426 15.27 -0.85 28.64
CA LEU A 426 14.97 0.27 27.76
C LEU A 426 14.82 1.56 28.56
N SER A 427 15.45 2.63 28.13
CA SER A 427 15.36 3.96 28.75
C SER A 427 14.35 4.88 28.05
N LYS A 428 13.87 4.50 26.86
CA LYS A 428 12.84 5.19 26.08
C LYS A 428 12.13 4.22 25.17
N ILE A 429 10.93 4.59 24.73
CA ILE A 429 10.18 3.97 23.65
C ILE A 429 9.55 5.11 22.87
N ASP A 430 9.91 5.25 21.60
CA ASP A 430 9.44 6.33 20.75
C ASP A 430 8.17 5.91 19.97
N PHE A 431 8.12 4.66 19.52
CA PHE A 431 7.00 4.10 18.77
C PHE A 431 6.62 2.69 19.24
N LEU A 432 5.32 2.41 19.14
CA LEU A 432 4.72 1.11 19.42
C LEU A 432 3.71 0.76 18.31
N LYS A 433 3.93 -0.33 17.57
CA LYS A 433 2.91 -0.97 16.73
C LYS A 433 2.25 -2.06 17.56
N ILE A 434 0.93 -2.16 17.51
CA ILE A 434 0.14 -3.23 18.15
C ILE A 434 -0.77 -3.83 17.09
N ASP A 435 -0.51 -5.07 16.75
CA ASP A 435 -1.26 -5.86 15.79
C ASP A 435 -1.34 -7.29 16.35
N ALA A 436 -2.31 -7.52 17.19
CA ALA A 436 -2.39 -8.73 18.01
C ALA A 436 -3.69 -9.53 17.77
N GLU A 437 -4.34 -9.30 16.61
CA GLU A 437 -5.49 -10.04 16.12
C GLU A 437 -6.62 -10.17 17.14
N GLY A 438 -7.03 -9.02 17.72
CA GLY A 438 -8.09 -8.92 18.71
C GLY A 438 -7.62 -9.01 20.17
N HIS A 439 -6.31 -9.02 20.42
CA HIS A 439 -5.72 -9.05 21.79
C HIS A 439 -5.09 -7.69 22.20
N GLU A 440 -5.34 -6.60 21.47
CA GLU A 440 -4.72 -5.29 21.63
C GLU A 440 -5.01 -4.66 23.00
N LEU A 441 -6.24 -4.86 23.53
CA LEU A 441 -6.59 -4.34 24.85
C LEU A 441 -5.75 -4.97 25.95
N GLN A 442 -5.54 -6.30 25.91
CA GLN A 442 -4.72 -7.03 26.88
C GLN A 442 -3.24 -6.61 26.76
N VAL A 443 -2.76 -6.36 25.54
CA VAL A 443 -1.43 -5.78 25.31
C VAL A 443 -1.30 -4.45 26.04
N LEU A 444 -2.25 -3.53 25.87
CA LEU A 444 -2.24 -2.22 26.51
C LEU A 444 -2.38 -2.29 28.02
N GLN A 445 -3.17 -3.22 28.56
CA GLN A 445 -3.27 -3.47 30.00
C GLN A 445 -1.95 -3.95 30.61
N GLY A 446 -1.14 -4.70 29.84
CA GLY A 446 0.22 -5.12 30.22
C GLY A 446 1.30 -4.08 29.96
N ALA A 447 0.93 -2.89 29.52
CA ALA A 447 1.80 -1.79 29.11
C ALA A 447 1.61 -0.51 29.94
N THR A 448 1.02 -0.61 31.12
CA THR A 448 0.59 0.57 31.90
C THR A 448 1.77 1.51 32.21
N LYS A 449 2.91 0.96 32.66
CA LYS A 449 4.13 1.72 32.91
C LYS A 449 4.67 2.38 31.62
N VAL A 450 4.72 1.60 30.53
CA VAL A 450 5.17 2.07 29.22
C VAL A 450 4.35 3.28 28.75
N ILE A 451 3.03 3.19 28.84
CA ILE A 451 2.12 4.25 28.38
C ILE A 451 2.27 5.52 29.21
N ILE A 452 2.42 5.40 30.53
CA ILE A 452 2.51 6.54 31.46
C ILE A 452 3.89 7.22 31.40
N GLU A 453 4.98 6.43 31.42
CA GLU A 453 6.34 6.94 31.57
C GLU A 453 6.97 7.36 30.23
N TYR A 454 6.81 6.53 29.18
CA TYR A 454 7.47 6.78 27.89
C TYR A 454 6.58 7.51 26.89
N LYS A 455 5.25 7.40 27.02
CA LYS A 455 4.27 8.05 26.14
C LYS A 455 4.57 7.87 24.64
N PRO A 456 4.77 6.63 24.16
CA PRO A 456 5.12 6.40 22.76
C PRO A 456 4.02 6.85 21.81
N THR A 457 4.36 7.14 20.57
CA THR A 457 3.37 7.13 19.49
C THR A 457 2.93 5.70 19.26
N ILE A 458 1.62 5.45 19.25
CA ILE A 458 1.05 4.10 19.08
C ILE A 458 0.32 4.02 17.75
N VAL A 459 0.60 2.96 16.98
CA VAL A 459 -0.20 2.54 15.83
C VAL A 459 -0.82 1.20 16.19
N TYR A 460 -2.15 1.10 16.19
CA TYR A 460 -2.82 -0.14 16.56
C TYR A 460 -3.86 -0.56 15.53
N GLU A 461 -4.07 -1.87 15.40
CA GLU A 461 -5.11 -2.44 14.57
C GLU A 461 -6.49 -2.17 15.19
N ASN A 462 -7.39 -1.61 14.37
CA ASN A 462 -8.74 -1.22 14.80
C ASN A 462 -9.80 -2.29 14.47
N CYS A 463 -9.37 -3.51 14.19
CA CYS A 463 -10.26 -4.63 13.95
C CYS A 463 -10.49 -5.39 15.26
N ASP A 464 -11.75 -5.68 15.59
CA ASP A 464 -12.13 -6.57 16.69
C ASP A 464 -12.89 -7.76 16.09
N GLY A 465 -12.15 -8.70 15.52
CA GLY A 465 -12.66 -9.91 14.88
C GLY A 465 -13.69 -9.63 13.79
N THR A 466 -14.98 -9.59 14.16
CA THR A 466 -16.09 -9.35 13.23
C THR A 466 -16.53 -7.88 13.16
N HIS A 467 -15.97 -7.01 13.99
CA HIS A 467 -16.38 -5.60 14.09
C HIS A 467 -15.28 -4.70 13.52
N ASN A 468 -15.66 -3.80 12.61
CA ASN A 468 -14.75 -2.84 11.98
C ASN A 468 -14.33 -1.69 12.93
N ARG A 469 -14.26 -1.92 14.24
CA ARG A 469 -13.88 -0.92 15.26
C ARG A 469 -13.46 -1.61 16.56
N ASN A 470 -12.33 -1.21 17.10
CA ASN A 470 -11.86 -1.66 18.40
C ASN A 470 -12.16 -0.60 19.47
N LEU A 471 -13.45 -0.49 19.86
CA LEU A 471 -13.91 0.51 20.84
C LEU A 471 -13.22 0.40 22.19
N PRO A 472 -13.02 -0.80 22.78
CA PRO A 472 -12.34 -0.93 24.07
C PRO A 472 -10.92 -0.37 24.07
N VAL A 473 -10.16 -0.55 22.98
CA VAL A 473 -8.82 0.00 22.82
C VAL A 473 -8.86 1.52 22.69
N ALA A 474 -9.77 2.04 21.87
CA ALA A 474 -9.93 3.48 21.69
C ALA A 474 -10.28 4.19 23.01
N GLU A 475 -11.22 3.63 23.78
CA GLU A 475 -11.62 4.16 25.10
C GLU A 475 -10.44 4.09 26.09
N TYR A 476 -9.75 2.96 26.16
CA TYR A 476 -8.58 2.81 27.03
C TYR A 476 -7.52 3.88 26.76
N LEU A 477 -7.15 4.09 25.49
CA LEU A 477 -6.13 5.07 25.10
C LEU A 477 -6.58 6.51 25.37
N ARG A 478 -7.85 6.86 25.11
CA ARG A 478 -8.39 8.17 25.48
C ARG A 478 -8.31 8.43 26.99
N ASN A 479 -8.65 7.42 27.81
CA ASN A 479 -8.55 7.50 29.28
C ASN A 479 -7.10 7.65 29.77
N MET A 480 -6.12 7.14 28.99
CA MET A 480 -4.68 7.31 29.25
C MET A 480 -4.12 8.64 28.71
N GLY A 481 -4.97 9.52 28.18
CA GLY A 481 -4.57 10.85 27.70
C GLY A 481 -4.06 10.88 26.27
N TYR A 482 -4.45 9.92 25.42
CA TYR A 482 -4.10 9.91 24.00
C TYR A 482 -5.19 10.53 23.16
N LYS A 483 -4.80 11.23 22.09
CA LYS A 483 -5.66 11.66 21.00
C LYS A 483 -5.52 10.69 19.84
N LEU A 484 -6.67 10.35 19.25
CA LEU A 484 -6.73 9.35 18.17
C LEU A 484 -6.85 10.02 16.80
N PHE A 485 -6.19 9.43 15.80
CA PHE A 485 -6.15 9.93 14.45
C PHE A 485 -6.18 8.77 13.45
N TYR A 486 -6.65 9.05 12.23
CA TYR A 486 -6.36 8.22 11.07
C TYR A 486 -5.50 9.02 10.06
N TYR A 487 -4.68 8.31 9.30
CA TYR A 487 -3.78 8.94 8.33
C TYR A 487 -4.39 8.93 6.93
N GLN A 488 -4.29 10.06 6.23
CA GLN A 488 -4.67 10.19 4.82
C GLN A 488 -3.40 10.43 3.99
N PRO A 489 -2.88 9.39 3.28
CA PRO A 489 -1.57 9.45 2.63
C PRO A 489 -1.50 10.51 1.54
N PHE A 490 -2.52 10.59 0.65
CA PHE A 490 -2.49 11.55 -0.45
C PHE A 490 -2.44 13.02 0.04
N LEU A 491 -3.03 13.31 1.20
CA LEU A 491 -2.97 14.63 1.85
C LEU A 491 -1.80 14.77 2.84
N LYS A 492 -1.07 13.69 3.13
CA LYS A 492 -0.06 13.60 4.21
C LYS A 492 -0.61 14.12 5.55
N LYS A 493 -1.86 13.82 5.85
CA LYS A 493 -2.61 14.45 6.93
C LYS A 493 -3.08 13.45 7.97
N LEU A 494 -2.88 13.83 9.25
CA LEU A 494 -3.55 13.18 10.39
C LEU A 494 -4.91 13.85 10.61
N ASN A 495 -5.98 13.07 10.48
CA ASN A 495 -7.34 13.50 10.73
C ASN A 495 -7.78 13.04 12.12
N PRO A 496 -8.28 13.93 12.99
CA PRO A 496 -8.68 13.55 14.33
C PRO A 496 -9.92 12.64 14.33
N ILE A 497 -9.94 11.68 15.24
CA ILE A 497 -11.09 10.84 15.54
C ILE A 497 -11.80 11.43 16.75
N ASN A 498 -12.91 12.13 16.50
CA ASN A 498 -13.67 12.86 17.50
C ASN A 498 -14.83 12.05 18.08
N SER A 499 -15.32 11.05 17.34
CA SER A 499 -16.41 10.17 17.72
C SER A 499 -16.06 8.70 17.44
N ASP A 500 -16.84 7.78 18.02
CA ASP A 500 -16.67 6.35 17.77
C ASP A 500 -17.08 5.95 16.34
N ASP A 501 -17.91 6.76 15.69
CA ASP A 501 -18.28 6.53 14.29
C ASP A 501 -17.13 6.82 13.32
N ASP A 502 -16.20 7.71 13.69
CA ASP A 502 -15.01 8.02 12.89
C ASP A 502 -14.02 6.84 12.82
N LEU A 503 -14.11 5.88 13.76
CA LEU A 503 -13.31 4.64 13.74
C LEU A 503 -13.77 3.66 12.66
N ALA A 504 -15.00 3.77 12.19
CA ALA A 504 -15.55 2.82 11.22
C ALA A 504 -14.73 2.78 9.92
N ASN A 505 -14.49 1.57 9.42
CA ASN A 505 -13.75 1.31 8.18
C ASN A 505 -12.31 1.89 8.16
N LYS A 506 -11.69 2.02 9.34
CA LYS A 506 -10.26 2.32 9.48
C LYS A 506 -9.54 1.07 9.95
N LEU A 507 -8.54 0.63 9.21
CA LEU A 507 -7.79 -0.58 9.57
C LEU A 507 -6.89 -0.32 10.78
N ASN A 508 -6.14 0.76 10.74
CA ASN A 508 -5.26 1.16 11.83
C ASN A 508 -5.60 2.56 12.34
N ILE A 509 -5.32 2.78 13.61
CA ILE A 509 -5.47 4.06 14.29
C ILE A 509 -4.12 4.50 14.86
N ILE A 510 -3.84 5.79 14.75
CA ILE A 510 -2.66 6.42 15.32
C ILE A 510 -3.09 7.14 16.61
N ALA A 511 -2.47 6.79 17.72
CA ALA A 511 -2.68 7.43 19.01
C ALA A 511 -1.43 8.24 19.40
N LEU A 512 -1.63 9.53 19.61
CA LEU A 512 -0.58 10.48 20.03
C LEU A 512 -0.82 10.92 21.47
N PRO A 513 0.22 10.96 22.32
CA PRO A 513 0.09 11.47 23.67
C PRO A 513 -0.29 12.97 23.67
N SER A 514 -1.13 13.38 24.63
CA SER A 514 -1.61 14.76 24.77
C SER A 514 -0.56 15.66 25.44
#